data_265975d9cbbca6c8d57353b767aefc4b
#
_entry.id   265975d9cbbca6c8d57353b767aefc4b
#
_cell.length_a   1.000
_cell.length_b   1.000
_cell.length_c   1.000
_cell.angle_alpha   90.00
_cell.angle_beta   90.00
_cell.angle_gamma   90.00
#
_symmetry.space_group_name_H-M   'P 1'
#
loop_
_entity.id
_entity.type
_entity.pdbx_description
1 polymer ?
#
loop_
_entity_poly.entity_id
_entity_poly.type
_entity_poly.pdbx_seq_one_letter_code
_entity_poly.pdbx_strand_id
1 'polypeptide(L)'
;MKSRKKIIFNGVFLAVVFALTIYGVFHGEDLSSMMDAIHRADKRWLLPGVALVAFFIWGESIIIWYMMRSSGIHLKKRTCFLFSSVGFFFSCITPSATGGQPAQIYYMKKEKIPIPVSTLVLMIVTITYKMVLVVIGLGLMIFGRGFIRTHMYNIRHIFYLGTGLNVFCVASMLLLVFHPVLARSILVKGMELLEKMHLMRHKSTRIEKLNASMDQYHTTAVYLKDHIMVLVNVF
;
A
#
# COMPACT_ATOMS: atom_id res chain seq x y z
N MET A 1 14.95 28.91 13.25
CA MET A 1 14.78 28.05 14.43
C MET A 1 13.66 27.02 14.34
N LYS A 2 12.50 27.28 13.72
CA LYS A 2 11.40 26.28 13.56
C LYS A 2 11.76 25.03 12.73
N SER A 3 12.69 25.13 11.79
CA SER A 3 13.11 24.00 10.93
C SER A 3 13.95 22.96 11.69
N ARG A 4 14.92 23.39 12.50
CA ARG A 4 15.78 22.47 13.28
C ARG A 4 15.00 21.67 14.31
N LYS A 5 14.04 22.28 15.03
CA LYS A 5 13.18 21.55 15.98
C LYS A 5 12.32 20.47 15.31
N LYS A 6 11.82 20.74 14.10
CA LYS A 6 11.08 19.73 13.32
C LYS A 6 11.96 18.57 12.85
N ILE A 7 13.18 18.86 12.43
CA ILE A 7 14.15 17.83 12.01
C ILE A 7 14.54 16.94 13.19
N ILE A 8 14.81 17.54 14.36
CA ILE A 8 15.12 16.82 15.59
C ILE A 8 13.93 15.97 16.04
N PHE A 9 12.72 16.56 16.06
CA PHE A 9 11.50 15.82 16.42
C PHE A 9 11.23 14.63 15.50
N ASN A 10 11.36 14.82 14.18
CA ASN A 10 11.19 13.73 13.22
C ASN A 10 12.29 12.67 13.35
N GLY A 11 13.53 13.08 13.65
CA GLY A 11 14.65 12.16 13.91
C GLY A 11 14.43 11.33 15.18
N VAL A 12 14.00 11.97 16.27
CA VAL A 12 13.66 11.28 17.53
C VAL A 12 12.48 10.34 17.35
N PHE A 13 11.41 10.80 16.67
CA PHE A 13 10.25 9.96 16.34
C PHE A 13 10.65 8.72 15.54
N LEU A 14 11.47 8.90 14.50
CA LEU A 14 11.97 7.79 13.68
C LEU A 14 12.84 6.84 14.50
N ALA A 15 13.71 7.36 15.36
CA ALA A 15 14.55 6.56 16.25
C ALA A 15 13.73 5.76 17.27
N VAL A 16 12.67 6.35 17.85
CA VAL A 16 11.75 5.67 18.76
C VAL A 16 10.97 4.57 18.02
N VAL A 17 10.43 4.87 16.84
CA VAL A 17 9.72 3.85 16.04
C VAL A 17 10.66 2.70 15.67
N PHE A 18 11.89 3.02 15.26
CA PHE A 18 12.91 2.02 14.94
C PHE A 18 13.30 1.17 16.16
N ALA A 19 13.52 1.81 17.30
CA ALA A 19 13.82 1.11 18.56
C ALA A 19 12.65 0.21 19.02
N LEU A 20 11.40 0.69 18.92
CA LEU A 20 10.22 -0.11 19.22
C LEU A 20 10.05 -1.28 18.24
N THR A 21 10.38 -1.10 16.98
CA THR A 21 10.34 -2.18 15.98
C THR A 21 11.40 -3.24 16.30
N ILE A 22 12.64 -2.82 16.57
CA ILE A 22 13.70 -3.74 17.00
C ILE A 22 13.29 -4.45 18.29
N TYR A 23 12.82 -3.71 19.28
CA TYR A 23 12.35 -4.29 20.54
C TYR A 23 11.22 -5.30 20.32
N GLY A 24 10.20 -4.97 19.52
CA GLY A 24 9.07 -5.84 19.22
C GLY A 24 9.43 -7.09 18.40
N VAL A 25 10.43 -6.98 17.51
CA VAL A 25 10.91 -8.12 16.71
C VAL A 25 11.85 -9.02 17.52
N PHE A 26 12.70 -8.43 18.35
CA PHE A 26 13.74 -9.17 19.06
C PHE A 26 13.43 -9.43 20.55
N HIS A 27 12.32 -8.90 21.07
CA HIS A 27 11.91 -9.14 22.45
C HIS A 27 11.26 -10.52 22.57
N GLY A 28 12.01 -11.48 23.03
CA GLY A 28 11.58 -12.87 23.20
C GLY A 28 12.13 -13.87 22.18
N GLU A 29 12.82 -13.41 21.13
CA GLU A 29 13.48 -14.27 20.15
C GLU A 29 14.99 -14.09 20.25
N ASP A 30 15.73 -15.18 20.51
CA ASP A 30 17.18 -15.17 20.44
C ASP A 30 17.65 -15.06 18.98
N LEU A 31 18.46 -14.04 18.70
CA LEU A 31 19.10 -13.86 17.38
C LEU A 31 19.86 -15.11 16.94
N SER A 32 20.40 -15.88 17.88
CA SER A 32 21.02 -17.17 17.63
C SER A 32 20.03 -18.19 17.09
N SER A 33 18.83 -18.26 17.67
CA SER A 33 17.75 -19.15 17.22
C SER A 33 17.27 -18.83 15.82
N MET A 34 17.18 -17.53 15.46
CA MET A 34 16.83 -17.08 14.10
C MET A 34 17.94 -17.46 13.10
N MET A 35 19.20 -17.25 13.46
CA MET A 35 20.34 -17.60 12.60
C MET A 35 20.43 -19.12 12.40
N ASP A 36 20.19 -19.89 13.46
CA ASP A 36 20.13 -21.35 13.40
C ASP A 36 18.95 -21.81 12.53
N ALA A 37 17.79 -21.16 12.61
CA ALA A 37 16.66 -21.48 11.75
C ALA A 37 17.00 -21.23 10.26
N ILE A 38 17.69 -20.13 9.94
CA ILE A 38 18.14 -19.82 8.58
C ILE A 38 19.17 -20.86 8.11
N HIS A 39 20.10 -21.27 8.96
CA HIS A 39 21.09 -22.30 8.63
C HIS A 39 20.48 -23.68 8.44
N ARG A 40 19.40 -24.00 9.17
CA ARG A 40 18.66 -25.27 9.04
C ARG A 40 17.63 -25.24 7.91
N ALA A 41 17.29 -24.05 7.40
CA ALA A 41 16.32 -23.92 6.31
C ALA A 41 16.82 -24.64 5.05
N ASP A 42 15.96 -25.45 4.46
CA ASP A 42 16.28 -26.13 3.21
C ASP A 42 16.40 -25.07 2.08
N LYS A 43 17.61 -24.94 1.56
CA LYS A 43 17.95 -24.00 0.47
C LYS A 43 17.10 -24.24 -0.77
N ARG A 44 16.58 -25.44 -0.97
CA ARG A 44 15.70 -25.80 -2.10
C ARG A 44 14.37 -25.03 -2.04
N TRP A 45 13.90 -24.68 -0.85
CA TRP A 45 12.69 -23.88 -0.65
C TRP A 45 12.98 -22.40 -0.43
N LEU A 46 14.12 -22.09 0.18
CA LEU A 46 14.53 -20.70 0.43
C LEU A 46 14.81 -19.92 -0.86
N LEU A 47 15.55 -20.53 -1.80
CA LEU A 47 15.89 -19.88 -3.08
C LEU A 47 14.66 -19.53 -3.92
N PRO A 48 13.69 -20.45 -4.16
CA PRO A 48 12.44 -20.09 -4.83
C PRO A 48 11.67 -19.00 -4.09
N GLY A 49 11.66 -19.00 -2.75
CA GLY A 49 11.01 -17.95 -1.96
C GLY A 49 11.60 -16.56 -2.24
N VAL A 50 12.93 -16.43 -2.20
CA VAL A 50 13.62 -15.18 -2.54
C VAL A 50 13.37 -14.78 -3.99
N ALA A 51 13.39 -15.72 -4.92
CA ALA A 51 13.10 -15.47 -6.33
C ALA A 51 11.66 -14.93 -6.53
N LEU A 52 10.68 -15.50 -5.82
CA LEU A 52 9.28 -15.04 -5.85
C LEU A 52 9.14 -13.63 -5.32
N VAL A 53 9.86 -13.27 -4.25
CA VAL A 53 9.86 -11.89 -3.73
C VAL A 53 10.46 -10.91 -4.75
N ALA A 54 11.58 -11.28 -5.38
CA ALA A 54 12.19 -10.47 -6.42
C ALA A 54 11.24 -10.29 -7.63
N PHE A 55 10.55 -11.37 -8.02
CA PHE A 55 9.54 -11.36 -9.08
C PHE A 55 8.34 -10.48 -8.70
N PHE A 56 7.89 -10.51 -7.45
CA PHE A 56 6.82 -9.65 -6.95
C PHE A 56 7.19 -8.16 -7.08
N ILE A 57 8.39 -7.77 -6.59
CA ILE A 57 8.87 -6.38 -6.68
C ILE A 57 8.99 -5.93 -8.15
N TRP A 58 9.49 -6.82 -9.02
CA TRP A 58 9.61 -6.55 -10.44
C TRP A 58 8.24 -6.41 -11.12
N GLY A 59 7.28 -7.28 -10.80
CA GLY A 59 5.91 -7.21 -11.30
C GLY A 59 5.21 -5.92 -10.90
N GLU A 60 5.29 -5.53 -9.62
CA GLU A 60 4.78 -4.24 -9.15
C GLU A 60 5.39 -3.06 -9.91
N SER A 61 6.71 -3.12 -10.16
CA SER A 61 7.42 -2.10 -10.96
C SER A 61 6.87 -1.96 -12.38
N ILE A 62 6.52 -3.07 -13.02
CA ILE A 62 5.92 -3.06 -14.36
C ILE A 62 4.54 -2.42 -14.33
N ILE A 63 3.73 -2.77 -13.34
CA ILE A 63 2.39 -2.18 -13.17
C ILE A 63 2.50 -0.68 -12.98
N ILE A 64 3.38 -0.20 -12.08
CA ILE A 64 3.61 1.23 -11.87
C ILE A 64 4.08 1.91 -13.17
N TRP A 65 5.01 1.30 -13.88
CA TRP A 65 5.52 1.85 -15.15
C TRP A 65 4.41 1.97 -16.19
N TYR A 66 3.59 0.93 -16.35
CA TYR A 66 2.48 0.89 -17.30
C TYR A 66 1.42 1.95 -16.95
N MET A 67 1.03 2.04 -15.69
CA MET A 67 0.06 3.02 -15.20
C MET A 67 0.54 4.47 -15.36
N MET A 68 1.81 4.74 -15.04
CA MET A 68 2.40 6.06 -15.22
C MET A 68 2.44 6.46 -16.71
N ARG A 69 2.85 5.53 -17.57
CA ARG A 69 2.87 5.75 -19.01
C ARG A 69 1.49 6.00 -19.58
N SER A 70 0.48 5.26 -19.14
CA SER A 70 -0.92 5.47 -19.53
C SER A 70 -1.43 6.84 -19.09
N SER A 71 -0.97 7.35 -17.95
CA SER A 71 -1.31 8.70 -17.46
C SER A 71 -0.48 9.81 -18.11
N GLY A 72 0.26 9.53 -19.19
CA GLY A 72 1.10 10.51 -19.89
C GLY A 72 2.44 10.81 -19.21
N ILE A 73 2.79 10.11 -18.14
CA ILE A 73 4.04 10.32 -17.39
C ILE A 73 5.08 9.28 -17.84
N HIS A 74 6.10 9.75 -18.54
CA HIS A 74 7.15 8.89 -19.08
C HIS A 74 8.31 8.74 -18.09
N LEU A 75 8.38 7.57 -17.45
CA LEU A 75 9.43 7.20 -16.51
C LEU A 75 10.31 6.08 -17.05
N LYS A 76 11.56 6.05 -16.61
CA LYS A 76 12.44 4.93 -16.87
C LYS A 76 12.03 3.73 -16.03
N LYS A 77 12.08 2.52 -16.58
CA LYS A 77 11.76 1.27 -15.86
C LYS A 77 12.55 1.13 -14.54
N ARG A 78 13.82 1.58 -14.53
CA ARG A 78 14.67 1.59 -13.32
C ARG A 78 14.09 2.46 -12.19
N THR A 79 13.50 3.61 -12.53
CA THR A 79 12.87 4.50 -11.55
C THR A 79 11.63 3.85 -10.94
N CYS A 80 10.82 3.16 -11.75
CA CYS A 80 9.66 2.41 -11.25
C CYS A 80 10.09 1.23 -10.36
N PHE A 81 11.17 0.54 -10.72
CA PHE A 81 11.75 -0.51 -9.88
C PHE A 81 12.24 0.04 -8.52
N LEU A 82 12.84 1.24 -8.52
CA LEU A 82 13.20 1.92 -7.28
C LEU A 82 11.97 2.18 -6.41
N PHE A 83 10.85 2.64 -6.99
CA PHE A 83 9.62 2.88 -6.23
C PHE A 83 9.10 1.61 -5.56
N SER A 84 9.01 0.50 -6.30
CA SER A 84 8.58 -0.78 -5.75
C SER A 84 9.52 -1.30 -4.66
N SER A 85 10.85 -1.22 -4.91
CA SER A 85 11.86 -1.63 -3.92
C SER A 85 11.78 -0.82 -2.63
N VAL A 86 11.60 0.50 -2.75
CA VAL A 86 11.39 1.40 -1.60
C VAL A 86 10.11 1.04 -0.85
N GLY A 87 9.01 0.81 -1.57
CA GLY A 87 7.75 0.39 -0.98
C GLY A 87 7.88 -0.89 -0.18
N PHE A 88 8.48 -1.90 -0.78
CA PHE A 88 8.73 -3.19 -0.14
C PHE A 88 9.62 -3.05 1.11
N PHE A 89 10.75 -2.35 0.99
CA PHE A 89 11.68 -2.13 2.10
C PHE A 89 10.99 -1.44 3.28
N PHE A 90 10.30 -0.33 3.05
CA PHE A 90 9.61 0.40 4.11
C PHE A 90 8.43 -0.38 4.70
N SER A 91 7.78 -1.23 3.91
CA SER A 91 6.76 -2.16 4.42
C SER A 91 7.36 -3.19 5.38
N CYS A 92 8.57 -3.70 5.10
CA CYS A 92 9.22 -4.68 5.96
C CYS A 92 9.68 -4.10 7.31
N ILE A 93 10.06 -2.82 7.36
CA ILE A 93 10.61 -2.19 8.58
C ILE A 93 9.58 -1.39 9.38
N THR A 94 8.33 -1.30 8.92
CA THR A 94 7.28 -0.54 9.62
C THR A 94 6.19 -1.47 10.15
N PRO A 95 5.64 -1.16 11.34
CA PRO A 95 4.54 -1.95 11.90
C PRO A 95 3.37 -2.04 10.92
N SER A 96 2.82 -3.24 10.74
CA SER A 96 1.68 -3.52 9.86
C SER A 96 1.89 -3.07 8.40
N ALA A 97 3.13 -2.99 7.93
CA ALA A 97 3.52 -2.58 6.58
C ALA A 97 3.01 -1.18 6.17
N THR A 98 2.76 -0.29 7.13
CA THR A 98 2.13 1.01 6.89
C THR A 98 3.03 2.03 6.21
N GLY A 99 4.35 1.84 6.23
CA GLY A 99 5.33 2.79 5.69
C GLY A 99 5.57 2.70 4.18
N GLY A 100 5.21 1.61 3.54
CA GLY A 100 5.53 1.36 2.13
C GLY A 100 4.94 2.40 1.18
N GLN A 101 3.63 2.57 1.17
CA GLN A 101 2.95 3.52 0.28
C GLN A 101 3.34 4.99 0.53
N PRO A 102 3.40 5.50 1.78
CA PRO A 102 3.90 6.85 2.03
C PRO A 102 5.33 7.07 1.51
N ALA A 103 6.21 6.08 1.66
CA ALA A 103 7.57 6.16 1.13
C ALA A 103 7.58 6.20 -0.40
N GLN A 104 6.79 5.35 -1.08
CA GLN A 104 6.64 5.38 -2.53
C GLN A 104 6.16 6.75 -3.02
N ILE A 105 5.10 7.31 -2.41
CA ILE A 105 4.58 8.65 -2.75
C ILE A 105 5.66 9.72 -2.55
N TYR A 106 6.45 9.63 -1.50
CA TYR A 106 7.54 10.57 -1.24
C TYR A 106 8.60 10.53 -2.36
N TYR A 107 9.02 9.34 -2.80
CA TYR A 107 9.99 9.19 -3.89
C TYR A 107 9.39 9.59 -5.24
N MET A 108 8.12 9.26 -5.52
CA MET A 108 7.41 9.71 -6.71
C MET A 108 7.32 11.25 -6.77
N LYS A 109 7.08 11.90 -5.62
CA LYS A 109 7.10 13.36 -5.53
C LYS A 109 8.47 13.97 -5.83
N LYS A 110 9.58 13.30 -5.49
CA LYS A 110 10.94 13.74 -5.89
C LYS A 110 11.11 13.74 -7.40
N GLU A 111 10.50 12.81 -8.09
CA GLU A 111 10.45 12.73 -9.56
C GLU A 111 9.38 13.67 -10.16
N LYS A 112 8.90 14.66 -9.37
CA LYS A 112 7.91 15.67 -9.77
C LYS A 112 6.54 15.09 -10.17
N ILE A 113 6.21 13.87 -9.74
CA ILE A 113 4.90 13.27 -9.98
C ILE A 113 3.91 13.87 -8.97
N PRO A 114 2.72 14.32 -9.43
CA PRO A 114 1.70 14.84 -8.54
C PRO A 114 1.23 13.78 -7.54
N ILE A 115 1.07 14.16 -6.28
CA ILE A 115 0.63 13.24 -5.21
C ILE A 115 -0.70 12.54 -5.55
N PRO A 116 -1.73 13.23 -6.11
CA PRO A 116 -2.98 12.58 -6.45
C PRO A 116 -2.81 11.44 -7.46
N VAL A 117 -1.97 11.64 -8.48
CA VAL A 117 -1.66 10.61 -9.48
C VAL A 117 -0.92 9.44 -8.83
N SER A 118 0.09 9.72 -8.03
CA SER A 118 0.83 8.69 -7.28
C SER A 118 -0.10 7.85 -6.40
N THR A 119 -1.00 8.51 -5.66
CA THR A 119 -1.96 7.85 -4.79
C THR A 119 -2.91 6.96 -5.57
N LEU A 120 -3.45 7.45 -6.71
CA LEU A 120 -4.35 6.67 -7.55
C LEU A 120 -3.66 5.43 -8.12
N VAL A 121 -2.45 5.58 -8.66
CA VAL A 121 -1.67 4.46 -9.21
C VAL A 121 -1.39 3.41 -8.13
N LEU A 122 -0.92 3.82 -6.95
CA LEU A 122 -0.65 2.90 -5.84
C LEU A 122 -1.93 2.25 -5.29
N MET A 123 -3.06 2.94 -5.34
CA MET A 123 -4.35 2.37 -4.97
C MET A 123 -4.75 1.25 -5.94
N ILE A 124 -4.54 1.43 -7.25
CA ILE A 124 -4.79 0.39 -8.25
C ILE A 124 -3.88 -0.80 -8.04
N VAL A 125 -2.57 -0.57 -7.83
CA VAL A 125 -1.63 -1.64 -7.47
C VAL A 125 -2.11 -2.42 -6.25
N THR A 126 -2.60 -1.71 -5.22
CA THR A 126 -3.15 -2.35 -4.01
C THR A 126 -4.39 -3.18 -4.31
N ILE A 127 -5.29 -2.67 -5.15
CA ILE A 127 -6.48 -3.41 -5.58
C ILE A 127 -6.07 -4.70 -6.28
N THR A 128 -5.08 -4.65 -7.17
CA THR A 128 -4.61 -5.82 -7.94
C THR A 128 -4.19 -6.96 -7.01
N TYR A 129 -3.27 -6.72 -6.09
CA TYR A 129 -2.82 -7.82 -5.21
C TYR A 129 -3.90 -8.26 -4.19
N LYS A 130 -4.75 -7.34 -3.73
CA LYS A 130 -5.88 -7.70 -2.86
C LYS A 130 -6.95 -8.51 -3.61
N MET A 131 -7.17 -8.23 -4.90
CA MET A 131 -8.08 -9.00 -5.74
C MET A 131 -7.64 -10.48 -5.82
N VAL A 132 -6.34 -10.75 -5.96
CA VAL A 132 -5.80 -12.11 -5.94
C VAL A 132 -6.16 -12.81 -4.62
N LEU A 133 -5.99 -12.13 -3.47
CA LEU A 133 -6.37 -12.68 -2.17
C LEU A 133 -7.87 -12.95 -2.06
N VAL A 134 -8.70 -12.07 -2.61
CA VAL A 134 -10.16 -12.26 -2.66
C VAL A 134 -10.51 -13.48 -3.51
N VAL A 135 -9.92 -13.60 -4.70
CA VAL A 135 -10.17 -14.76 -5.61
C VAL A 135 -9.77 -16.08 -4.94
N ILE A 136 -8.58 -16.13 -4.32
CA ILE A 136 -8.12 -17.30 -3.60
C ILE A 136 -9.04 -17.61 -2.40
N GLY A 137 -9.38 -16.58 -1.60
CA GLY A 137 -10.24 -16.74 -0.44
C GLY A 137 -11.63 -17.24 -0.80
N LEU A 138 -12.26 -16.66 -1.81
CA LEU A 138 -13.57 -17.10 -2.32
C LEU A 138 -13.47 -18.49 -2.97
N GLY A 139 -12.40 -18.76 -3.72
CA GLY A 139 -12.14 -20.08 -4.30
C GLY A 139 -12.07 -21.16 -3.23
N LEU A 140 -11.35 -20.93 -2.14
CA LEU A 140 -11.29 -21.84 -1.01
C LEU A 140 -12.64 -22.00 -0.31
N MET A 141 -13.45 -20.93 -0.20
CA MET A 141 -14.79 -21.01 0.37
C MET A 141 -15.73 -21.87 -0.49
N ILE A 142 -15.60 -21.83 -1.81
CA ILE A 142 -16.47 -22.57 -2.73
C ILE A 142 -16.00 -24.01 -2.92
N PHE A 143 -14.73 -24.19 -3.27
CA PHE A 143 -14.17 -25.48 -3.65
C PHE A 143 -13.45 -26.21 -2.50
N GLY A 144 -12.93 -25.47 -1.52
CA GLY A 144 -12.12 -25.97 -0.42
C GLY A 144 -12.87 -26.21 0.89
N ARG A 145 -14.19 -26.33 0.88
CA ARG A 145 -15.01 -26.51 2.10
C ARG A 145 -14.58 -27.67 2.99
N GLY A 146 -14.19 -28.78 2.40
CA GLY A 146 -13.64 -29.94 3.11
C GLY A 146 -12.32 -29.60 3.80
N PHE A 147 -11.40 -28.97 3.10
CA PHE A 147 -10.12 -28.53 3.63
C PHE A 147 -10.29 -27.57 4.80
N ILE A 148 -11.17 -26.58 4.67
CA ILE A 148 -11.46 -25.60 5.74
C ILE A 148 -12.04 -26.29 6.98
N ARG A 149 -12.94 -27.25 6.80
CA ARG A 149 -13.55 -28.00 7.90
C ARG A 149 -12.53 -28.88 8.65
N THR A 150 -11.62 -29.52 7.91
CA THR A 150 -10.70 -30.51 8.50
C THR A 150 -9.45 -29.84 9.06
N HIS A 151 -8.87 -28.85 8.36
CA HIS A 151 -7.57 -28.28 8.70
C HIS A 151 -7.67 -26.90 9.37
N MET A 152 -8.78 -26.18 9.20
CA MET A 152 -8.95 -24.81 9.69
C MET A 152 -10.11 -24.67 10.71
N TYR A 153 -10.51 -25.77 11.36
CA TYR A 153 -11.67 -25.77 12.26
C TYR A 153 -11.63 -24.67 13.31
N ASN A 154 -10.49 -24.48 13.98
CA ASN A 154 -10.34 -23.48 15.06
C ASN A 154 -10.26 -22.05 14.57
N ILE A 155 -9.85 -21.82 13.31
CA ILE A 155 -9.61 -20.46 12.75
C ILE A 155 -10.60 -20.11 11.63
N ARG A 156 -11.55 -20.98 11.32
CA ARG A 156 -12.50 -20.81 10.20
C ARG A 156 -13.25 -19.46 10.26
N HIS A 157 -13.64 -19.02 11.45
CA HIS A 157 -14.38 -17.76 11.61
C HIS A 157 -13.49 -16.56 11.30
N ILE A 158 -12.21 -16.61 11.72
CA ILE A 158 -11.20 -15.59 11.41
C ILE A 158 -10.94 -15.57 9.89
N PHE A 159 -10.87 -16.74 9.26
CA PHE A 159 -10.71 -16.84 7.81
C PHE A 159 -11.89 -16.20 7.04
N TYR A 160 -13.13 -16.52 7.44
CA TYR A 160 -14.32 -15.90 6.82
C TYR A 160 -14.37 -14.39 7.02
N LEU A 161 -14.10 -13.94 8.24
CA LEU A 161 -14.04 -12.53 8.58
C LEU A 161 -12.93 -11.81 7.79
N GLY A 162 -11.75 -12.41 7.71
CA GLY A 162 -10.62 -11.86 6.94
C GLY A 162 -10.92 -11.76 5.44
N THR A 163 -11.54 -12.79 4.85
CA THR A 163 -11.94 -12.76 3.44
C THR A 163 -13.03 -11.71 3.21
N GLY A 164 -14.05 -11.65 4.07
CA GLY A 164 -15.11 -10.64 4.00
C GLY A 164 -14.57 -9.21 4.11
N LEU A 165 -13.62 -8.98 5.03
CA LEU A 165 -12.96 -7.68 5.18
C LEU A 165 -12.14 -7.31 3.94
N ASN A 166 -11.44 -8.27 3.32
CA ASN A 166 -10.72 -8.02 2.07
C ASN A 166 -11.67 -7.68 0.91
N VAL A 167 -12.80 -8.39 0.78
CA VAL A 167 -13.84 -8.05 -0.21
C VAL A 167 -14.36 -6.64 0.02
N PHE A 168 -14.68 -6.29 1.26
CA PHE A 168 -15.13 -4.94 1.63
C PHE A 168 -14.07 -3.88 1.29
N CYS A 169 -12.80 -4.12 1.62
CA CYS A 169 -11.71 -3.20 1.28
C CYS A 169 -11.57 -3.00 -0.22
N VAL A 170 -11.58 -4.09 -1.01
CA VAL A 170 -11.47 -3.99 -2.48
C VAL A 170 -12.66 -3.24 -3.06
N ALA A 171 -13.88 -3.56 -2.63
CA ALA A 171 -15.08 -2.86 -3.07
C ALA A 171 -15.04 -1.37 -2.74
N SER A 172 -14.60 -1.01 -1.53
CA SER A 172 -14.46 0.39 -1.10
C SER A 172 -13.39 1.12 -1.93
N MET A 173 -12.25 0.49 -2.20
CA MET A 173 -11.19 1.08 -3.01
C MET A 173 -11.63 1.27 -4.47
N LEU A 174 -12.29 0.28 -5.05
CA LEU A 174 -12.88 0.39 -6.40
C LEU A 174 -13.90 1.53 -6.46
N LEU A 175 -14.76 1.63 -5.47
CA LEU A 175 -15.74 2.71 -5.38
C LEU A 175 -15.07 4.09 -5.34
N LEU A 176 -13.99 4.25 -4.59
CA LEU A 176 -13.21 5.49 -4.55
C LEU A 176 -12.51 5.81 -5.88
N VAL A 177 -12.03 4.78 -6.61
CA VAL A 177 -11.42 4.96 -7.94
C VAL A 177 -12.47 5.38 -8.97
N PHE A 178 -13.63 4.71 -8.99
CA PHE A 178 -14.66 4.97 -10.01
C PHE A 178 -15.59 6.14 -9.68
N HIS A 179 -15.64 6.58 -8.42
CA HIS A 179 -16.45 7.70 -7.95
C HIS A 179 -15.60 8.79 -7.27
N PRO A 180 -14.84 9.58 -8.04
CA PRO A 180 -13.96 10.61 -7.49
C PRO A 180 -14.70 11.70 -6.68
N VAL A 181 -15.99 11.91 -6.96
CA VAL A 181 -16.84 12.82 -6.17
C VAL A 181 -17.01 12.32 -4.74
N LEU A 182 -17.20 11.01 -4.55
CA LEU A 182 -17.25 10.40 -3.22
C LEU A 182 -15.91 10.49 -2.50
N ALA A 183 -14.79 10.25 -3.21
CA ALA A 183 -13.45 10.42 -2.67
C ALA A 183 -13.23 11.85 -2.16
N ARG A 184 -13.63 12.85 -2.93
CA ARG A 184 -13.59 14.27 -2.53
C ARG A 184 -14.43 14.53 -1.27
N SER A 185 -15.68 14.05 -1.26
CA SER A 185 -16.59 14.25 -0.12
C SER A 185 -16.04 13.64 1.18
N ILE A 186 -15.47 12.43 1.10
CA ILE A 186 -14.87 11.75 2.25
C ILE A 186 -13.66 12.53 2.77
N LEU A 187 -12.77 13.01 1.88
CA LEU A 187 -11.59 13.78 2.27
C LEU A 187 -11.95 15.13 2.88
N VAL A 188 -12.91 15.84 2.30
CA VAL A 188 -13.38 17.14 2.85
C VAL A 188 -14.00 16.93 4.23
N LYS A 189 -14.94 15.98 4.37
CA LYS A 189 -15.54 15.66 5.67
C LYS A 189 -14.52 15.19 6.70
N GLY A 190 -13.52 14.40 6.27
CA GLY A 190 -12.42 13.97 7.14
C GLY A 190 -11.59 15.16 7.63
N MET A 191 -11.28 16.12 6.76
CA MET A 191 -10.57 17.34 7.15
C MET A 191 -11.41 18.20 8.11
N GLU A 192 -12.70 18.41 7.83
CA GLU A 192 -13.61 19.14 8.73
C GLU A 192 -13.69 18.47 10.11
N LEU A 193 -13.73 17.13 10.16
CA LEU A 193 -13.73 16.38 11.43
C LEU A 193 -12.42 16.60 12.20
N LEU A 194 -11.26 16.56 11.51
CA LEU A 194 -9.96 16.83 12.13
C LEU A 194 -9.82 18.27 12.63
N GLU A 195 -10.40 19.22 11.92
CA GLU A 195 -10.47 20.63 12.36
C GLU A 195 -11.38 20.76 13.59
N LYS A 196 -12.53 20.10 13.59
CA LYS A 196 -13.48 20.09 14.74
C LYS A 196 -12.87 19.43 15.99
N MET A 197 -12.01 18.43 15.79
CA MET A 197 -11.25 17.81 16.90
C MET A 197 -10.03 18.63 17.36
N HIS A 198 -9.86 19.87 16.89
CA HIS A 198 -8.72 20.76 17.21
C HIS A 198 -7.32 20.18 16.89
N LEU A 199 -7.25 19.08 16.14
CA LEU A 199 -6.00 18.46 15.72
C LEU A 199 -5.31 19.26 14.59
N MET A 200 -6.07 20.06 13.84
CA MET A 200 -5.55 20.91 12.76
C MET A 200 -6.13 22.34 12.83
N ARG A 201 -5.28 23.34 12.62
CA ARG A 201 -5.72 24.73 12.48
C ARG A 201 -6.36 24.97 11.11
N HIS A 202 -7.52 25.62 11.10
CA HIS A 202 -8.19 26.04 9.88
C HIS A 202 -7.28 26.93 9.01
N LYS A 203 -7.05 26.56 7.74
CA LYS A 203 -6.36 27.37 6.74
C LYS A 203 -7.08 27.23 5.41
N SER A 204 -7.69 28.30 4.94
CA SER A 204 -8.35 28.39 3.62
C SER A 204 -7.46 27.89 2.48
N THR A 205 -6.18 28.19 2.51
CA THR A 205 -5.16 27.72 1.55
C THR A 205 -5.02 26.20 1.48
N ARG A 206 -5.47 25.46 2.49
CA ARG A 206 -5.43 23.96 2.46
C ARG A 206 -6.59 23.39 1.68
N ILE A 207 -7.78 23.99 1.84
CA ILE A 207 -8.99 23.58 1.11
C ILE A 207 -8.78 23.85 -0.38
N GLU A 208 -8.19 24.97 -0.73
CA GLU A 208 -7.87 25.34 -2.12
C GLU A 208 -6.84 24.36 -2.75
N LYS A 209 -5.79 24.02 -2.01
CA LYS A 209 -4.82 22.99 -2.43
C LYS A 209 -5.43 21.58 -2.52
N LEU A 210 -6.36 21.24 -1.62
CA LEU A 210 -7.09 19.99 -1.66
C LEU A 210 -7.96 19.93 -2.93
N ASN A 211 -8.70 21.00 -3.21
CA ASN A 211 -9.54 21.09 -4.40
C ASN A 211 -8.73 20.93 -5.68
N ALA A 212 -7.61 21.63 -5.83
CA ALA A 212 -6.71 21.49 -6.98
C ALA A 212 -6.14 20.06 -7.09
N SER A 213 -5.83 19.43 -5.95
CA SER A 213 -5.37 18.03 -5.93
C SER A 213 -6.49 17.06 -6.34
N MET A 214 -7.73 17.35 -5.93
CA MET A 214 -8.89 16.52 -6.28
C MET A 214 -9.28 16.67 -7.76
N ASP A 215 -9.07 17.84 -8.35
CA ASP A 215 -9.30 18.04 -9.78
C ASP A 215 -8.31 17.21 -10.61
N GLN A 216 -7.04 17.13 -10.20
CA GLN A 216 -6.06 16.23 -10.82
C GLN A 216 -6.41 14.76 -10.63
N TYR A 217 -6.84 14.38 -9.41
CA TYR A 217 -7.32 13.03 -9.13
C TYR A 217 -8.50 12.67 -10.03
N HIS A 218 -9.49 13.56 -10.12
CA HIS A 218 -10.67 13.39 -10.95
C HIS A 218 -10.30 13.18 -12.43
N THR A 219 -9.46 14.06 -12.98
CA THR A 219 -9.02 13.97 -14.38
C THR A 219 -8.33 12.63 -14.66
N THR A 220 -7.43 12.19 -13.77
CA THR A 220 -6.72 10.91 -13.92
C THR A 220 -7.66 9.71 -13.75
N ALA A 221 -8.59 9.77 -12.78
CA ALA A 221 -9.57 8.71 -12.55
C ALA A 221 -10.56 8.56 -13.72
N VAL A 222 -11.05 9.67 -14.29
CA VAL A 222 -11.91 9.67 -15.48
C VAL A 222 -11.15 9.08 -16.67
N TYR A 223 -9.92 9.52 -16.90
CA TYR A 223 -9.08 8.95 -17.96
C TYR A 223 -8.94 7.43 -17.85
N LEU A 224 -8.68 6.92 -16.64
CA LEU A 224 -8.55 5.48 -16.40
C LEU A 224 -9.89 4.74 -16.55
N LYS A 225 -11.00 5.38 -16.21
CA LYS A 225 -12.34 4.83 -16.41
C LYS A 225 -12.68 4.70 -17.91
N ASP A 226 -12.35 5.72 -18.68
CA ASP A 226 -12.60 5.73 -20.14
C ASP A 226 -11.68 4.73 -20.87
N HIS A 227 -10.53 4.40 -20.26
CA HIS A 227 -9.57 3.43 -20.76
C HIS A 227 -9.54 2.16 -19.88
N ILE A 228 -10.69 1.53 -19.65
CA ILE A 228 -10.81 0.36 -18.76
C ILE A 228 -9.88 -0.79 -19.16
N MET A 229 -9.49 -0.88 -20.45
CA MET A 229 -8.49 -1.82 -20.95
C MET A 229 -7.12 -1.63 -20.25
N VAL A 230 -6.79 -0.42 -19.83
CA VAL A 230 -5.55 -0.16 -19.05
C VAL A 230 -5.63 -0.85 -17.70
N LEU A 231 -6.79 -0.84 -17.06
CA LEU A 231 -7.02 -1.53 -15.79
C LEU A 231 -7.03 -3.05 -15.99
N VAL A 232 -7.71 -3.53 -17.02
CA VAL A 232 -7.77 -4.97 -17.34
C VAL A 232 -6.37 -5.55 -17.62
N ASN A 233 -5.50 -4.81 -18.30
CA ASN A 233 -4.12 -5.25 -18.58
C ASN A 233 -3.21 -5.24 -17.33
N VAL A 234 -3.64 -4.65 -16.23
CA VAL A 234 -2.93 -4.65 -14.94
C VAL A 234 -3.32 -5.86 -14.10
N PHE A 235 -4.53 -6.40 -14.28
CA PHE A 235 -5.04 -7.59 -13.60
C PHE A 235 -4.69 -8.87 -14.36
#